data_acfc5b27c356b9b9bceda9d348b9c2d1
#
_entry.id   acfc5b27c356b9b9bceda9d348b9c2d1
#
_cell.length_a   1.000
_cell.length_b   1.000
_cell.length_c   1.000
_cell.angle_alpha   90.00
_cell.angle_beta   90.00
_cell.angle_gamma   90.00
#
_symmetry.space_group_name_H-M   'P 1'
#
loop_
_entity.id
_entity.type
_entity.pdbx_description
1 polymer ?
#
loop_
_entity_poly.entity_id
_entity_poly.type
_entity_poly.pdbx_seq_one_letter_code
_entity_poly.pdbx_strand_id
1 'polypeptide(L)'
;MVRGLVGSRLKSLACGLCACLALLPEASGAVDQSTVAAPGGQRPRIGLVLAGGGAKGGAHVGVLKMLEEQRIQIDCIAGTSMGALIGAGYAAGLPAADLERFVVGIDWDAVVGGAGRRPQEPIEQKRLQMAASTDLELGLQHGHIVTPGGLSNTSGIDDLLRTYVAKARAVADFNRLPIPYRAVATDMVTGKMVVLDRGDLATAMRASMAIPGAFSPVVWDKFILTDGGQVRNIPVDVARQTCADVVIVVNLVEPETPPEKLVQSTQLLARSMDVMLQANEDVQLATLTERDVRIDVPMGDIGTADFPRVPETIPLGEAAARGVVDQLVRYSVPPSEYMAWRQRVTVKQD
;
A
#
# COMPACT_ATOMS: atom_id res chain seq x y z
N MET A 1 -61.59 -35.09 17.78
CA MET A 1 -61.82 -36.55 17.48
C MET A 1 -60.44 -37.20 17.58
N VAL A 2 -60.34 -38.00 18.60
CA VAL A 2 -59.86 -39.39 18.76
C VAL A 2 -58.33 -39.53 18.72
N ARG A 3 -57.62 -39.64 19.89
CA ARG A 3 -57.36 -40.84 20.73
C ARG A 3 -56.47 -41.84 19.97
N GLY A 4 -55.34 -42.32 20.49
CA GLY A 4 -54.96 -42.82 21.81
C GLY A 4 -53.46 -43.26 21.74
N LEU A 5 -52.71 -43.15 22.75
CA LEU A 5 -52.57 -43.97 23.97
C LEU A 5 -51.89 -45.33 23.82
N VAL A 6 -50.93 -45.49 24.73
CA VAL A 6 -50.47 -46.71 25.41
C VAL A 6 -49.17 -47.29 24.81
N GLY A 7 -48.10 -47.50 25.49
CA GLY A 7 -47.75 -47.61 26.92
C GLY A 7 -46.60 -48.59 27.09
N SER A 8 -45.78 -48.25 28.02
CA SER A 8 -45.19 -49.02 29.14
C SER A 8 -44.18 -50.16 28.86
N ARG A 9 -43.08 -50.16 29.50
CA ARG A 9 -42.60 -50.70 30.76
C ARG A 9 -41.05 -50.85 30.77
N LEU A 10 -40.45 -50.16 31.70
CA LEU A 10 -39.50 -50.64 32.69
C LEU A 10 -38.90 -52.05 32.52
N LYS A 11 -37.59 -52.13 32.60
CA LYS A 11 -36.87 -52.95 33.58
C LYS A 11 -35.44 -52.47 33.78
N SER A 12 -35.15 -52.08 34.99
CA SER A 12 -33.85 -51.86 35.60
C SER A 12 -33.02 -53.15 35.68
N LEU A 13 -31.73 -53.03 35.52
CA LEU A 13 -30.76 -53.80 36.30
C LEU A 13 -29.49 -52.98 36.47
N ALA A 14 -29.12 -52.75 37.72
CA ALA A 14 -27.87 -52.21 38.18
C ALA A 14 -26.83 -53.33 38.22
N CYS A 15 -25.59 -53.01 37.92
CA CYS A 15 -24.42 -53.38 38.75
C CYS A 15 -23.10 -53.09 38.03
N GLY A 16 -22.13 -52.58 38.74
CA GLY A 16 -20.71 -52.78 38.40
C GLY A 16 -19.87 -51.51 38.33
N LEU A 17 -19.45 -50.98 39.49
CA LEU A 17 -18.31 -50.10 39.63
C LEU A 17 -17.05 -50.77 39.06
N CYS A 18 -16.35 -50.09 38.18
CA CYS A 18 -14.89 -50.20 38.08
C CYS A 18 -14.33 -48.89 37.61
N ALA A 19 -13.73 -48.15 38.55
CA ALA A 19 -12.93 -47.00 38.29
C ALA A 19 -11.61 -47.38 37.65
N CYS A 20 -11.40 -47.07 36.39
CA CYS A 20 -10.08 -46.99 35.78
C CYS A 20 -9.81 -45.55 35.41
N LEU A 21 -9.03 -44.85 36.24
CA LEU A 21 -8.37 -43.59 35.84
C LEU A 21 -7.36 -43.94 34.73
N ALA A 22 -7.74 -43.70 33.51
CA ALA A 22 -6.79 -43.66 32.40
C ALA A 22 -6.30 -42.20 32.29
N LEU A 23 -5.04 -41.98 32.67
CA LEU A 23 -4.28 -40.78 32.33
C LEU A 23 -4.19 -40.72 30.80
N LEU A 24 -4.93 -39.80 30.21
CA LEU A 24 -4.72 -39.41 28.82
C LEU A 24 -3.49 -38.52 28.76
N PRO A 25 -2.50 -38.80 27.94
CA PRO A 25 -1.45 -37.81 27.65
C PRO A 25 -2.08 -36.66 26.87
N GLU A 26 -1.89 -35.44 27.38
CA GLU A 26 -2.11 -34.24 26.58
C GLU A 26 -1.20 -34.29 25.37
N ALA A 27 -1.76 -34.63 24.21
CA ALA A 27 -1.08 -34.44 22.95
C ALA A 27 -1.05 -32.92 22.68
N SER A 28 0.04 -32.26 23.12
CA SER A 28 0.45 -30.99 22.55
C SER A 28 0.64 -31.19 21.05
N GLY A 29 -0.38 -30.89 20.27
CA GLY A 29 -0.27 -30.84 18.83
C GLY A 29 0.73 -29.75 18.44
N ALA A 30 1.97 -30.15 18.23
CA ALA A 30 2.90 -29.34 17.48
C ALA A 30 2.28 -29.14 16.10
N VAL A 31 1.85 -27.89 15.81
CA VAL A 31 1.46 -27.48 14.47
C VAL A 31 2.67 -27.76 13.59
N ASP A 32 2.54 -28.71 12.70
CA ASP A 32 3.55 -29.04 11.70
C ASP A 32 3.71 -27.79 10.80
N GLN A 33 4.77 -27.03 11.05
CA GLN A 33 5.17 -25.88 10.23
C GLN A 33 5.80 -26.42 8.94
N SER A 34 4.97 -26.96 8.06
CA SER A 34 5.39 -27.30 6.70
C SER A 34 5.68 -26.00 5.97
N THR A 35 6.92 -25.51 6.07
CA THR A 35 7.43 -24.44 5.21
C THR A 35 7.28 -24.88 3.76
N VAL A 36 6.61 -24.07 2.95
CA VAL A 36 6.45 -24.31 1.51
C VAL A 36 7.83 -24.17 0.85
N ALA A 37 8.56 -25.28 0.73
CA ALA A 37 9.85 -25.30 0.06
C ALA A 37 9.65 -25.11 -1.46
N ALA A 38 10.45 -24.23 -2.06
CA ALA A 38 10.57 -24.13 -3.51
C ALA A 38 11.28 -25.36 -4.08
N PRO A 39 11.09 -25.71 -5.37
CA PRO A 39 11.84 -26.78 -6.01
C PRO A 39 13.34 -26.48 -5.92
N GLY A 40 14.09 -27.29 -5.17
CA GLY A 40 15.54 -27.10 -4.98
C GLY A 40 15.98 -26.72 -3.57
N GLY A 41 15.10 -26.69 -2.55
CA GLY A 41 15.46 -26.47 -1.15
C GLY A 41 15.72 -25.02 -0.75
N GLN A 42 15.55 -24.05 -1.66
CA GLN A 42 15.59 -22.62 -1.35
C GLN A 42 14.17 -22.10 -1.04
N ARG A 43 14.06 -21.12 -0.11
CA ARG A 43 12.78 -20.47 0.12
C ARG A 43 12.31 -19.73 -1.14
N PRO A 44 11.00 -19.62 -1.37
CA PRO A 44 10.48 -18.79 -2.46
C PRO A 44 10.87 -17.32 -2.24
N ARG A 45 11.16 -16.61 -3.33
CA ARG A 45 11.38 -15.15 -3.28
C ARG A 45 10.04 -14.46 -3.14
N ILE A 46 9.95 -13.59 -2.15
CA ILE A 46 8.72 -12.87 -1.82
C ILE A 46 8.75 -11.48 -2.44
N GLY A 47 7.80 -11.21 -3.33
CA GLY A 47 7.53 -9.86 -3.84
C GLY A 47 6.42 -9.20 -3.02
N LEU A 48 6.69 -8.00 -2.51
CA LEU A 48 5.67 -7.18 -1.86
C LEU A 48 5.04 -6.22 -2.89
N VAL A 49 3.72 -6.25 -3.00
CA VAL A 49 2.94 -5.41 -3.90
C VAL A 49 2.09 -4.45 -3.09
N LEU A 50 2.30 -3.15 -3.29
CA LEU A 50 1.63 -2.09 -2.55
C LEU A 50 0.76 -1.24 -3.49
N ALA A 51 -0.55 -1.29 -3.26
CA ALA A 51 -1.54 -0.56 -4.06
C ALA A 51 -1.39 0.98 -3.91
N GLY A 52 -1.80 1.71 -4.92
CA GLY A 52 -2.09 3.14 -4.78
C GLY A 52 -3.36 3.38 -3.96
N GLY A 53 -3.52 4.59 -3.43
CA GLY A 53 -4.73 4.91 -2.67
C GLY A 53 -4.69 6.22 -1.88
N GLY A 54 -3.75 7.12 -2.16
CA GLY A 54 -3.64 8.41 -1.47
C GLY A 54 -3.55 8.22 0.05
N ALA A 55 -4.40 8.91 0.81
CA ALA A 55 -4.43 8.84 2.27
C ALA A 55 -4.56 7.43 2.84
N LYS A 56 -5.30 6.56 2.17
CA LYS A 56 -5.50 5.15 2.56
C LYS A 56 -4.19 4.36 2.65
N GLY A 57 -3.17 4.78 1.88
CA GLY A 57 -1.89 4.08 1.80
C GLY A 57 -1.05 4.10 3.07
N GLY A 58 -1.41 4.88 4.10
CA GLY A 58 -0.83 4.73 5.43
C GLY A 58 -0.98 3.31 5.99
N ALA A 59 -2.02 2.58 5.58
CA ALA A 59 -2.25 1.19 5.95
C ALA A 59 -1.09 0.25 5.58
N HIS A 60 -0.35 0.56 4.51
CA HIS A 60 0.84 -0.21 4.14
C HIS A 60 1.88 -0.27 5.25
N VAL A 61 2.01 0.80 6.04
CA VAL A 61 2.92 0.82 7.20
C VAL A 61 2.49 -0.20 8.24
N GLY A 62 1.18 -0.27 8.53
CA GLY A 62 0.63 -1.26 9.45
C GLY A 62 0.88 -2.70 8.98
N VAL A 63 0.70 -2.96 7.69
CA VAL A 63 1.04 -4.26 7.11
C VAL A 63 2.53 -4.56 7.25
N LEU A 64 3.42 -3.61 6.95
CA LEU A 64 4.87 -3.79 7.08
C LEU A 64 5.28 -4.12 8.52
N LYS A 65 4.68 -3.49 9.55
CA LYS A 65 4.90 -3.82 10.96
C LYS A 65 4.60 -5.30 11.23
N MET A 66 3.46 -5.79 10.70
CA MET A 66 3.09 -7.21 10.84
C MET A 66 4.04 -8.13 10.07
N LEU A 67 4.49 -7.78 8.86
CA LEU A 67 5.47 -8.56 8.12
C LEU A 67 6.81 -8.63 8.85
N GLU A 68 7.26 -7.55 9.50
CA GLU A 68 8.45 -7.54 10.36
C GLU A 68 8.26 -8.42 11.60
N GLU A 69 7.11 -8.36 12.27
CA GLU A 69 6.76 -9.19 13.42
C GLU A 69 6.77 -10.68 13.05
N GLN A 70 6.21 -11.03 11.89
CA GLN A 70 6.17 -12.39 11.38
C GLN A 70 7.48 -12.84 10.71
N ARG A 71 8.51 -12.00 10.70
CA ARG A 71 9.84 -12.32 10.12
C ARG A 71 9.78 -12.72 8.66
N ILE A 72 9.00 -11.99 7.88
CA ILE A 72 8.90 -12.19 6.44
C ILE A 72 10.05 -11.43 5.74
N GLN A 73 10.90 -12.15 5.03
CA GLN A 73 11.94 -11.53 4.19
C GLN A 73 11.34 -11.12 2.84
N ILE A 74 11.43 -9.85 2.51
CA ILE A 74 10.99 -9.32 1.22
C ILE A 74 12.17 -9.25 0.25
N ASP A 75 12.00 -9.83 -0.93
CA ASP A 75 13.05 -9.92 -1.96
C ASP A 75 12.93 -8.84 -3.03
N CYS A 76 11.74 -8.31 -3.28
CA CYS A 76 11.53 -7.12 -4.10
C CYS A 76 10.20 -6.46 -3.79
N ILE A 77 10.07 -5.19 -4.18
CA ILE A 77 8.87 -4.38 -3.93
C ILE A 77 8.42 -3.74 -5.24
N ALA A 78 7.13 -3.82 -5.52
CA ALA A 78 6.48 -3.04 -6.57
C ALA A 78 5.34 -2.22 -5.94
N GLY A 79 5.30 -0.93 -6.23
CA GLY A 79 4.28 -0.05 -5.66
C GLY A 79 3.78 1.00 -6.64
N THR A 80 2.58 1.50 -6.37
CA THR A 80 1.95 2.58 -7.11
C THR A 80 1.54 3.70 -6.15
N SER A 81 1.75 4.96 -6.52
CA SER A 81 1.31 6.14 -5.76
C SER A 81 1.80 6.10 -4.29
N MET A 82 0.91 6.17 -3.31
CA MET A 82 1.28 6.05 -1.89
C MET A 82 1.99 4.71 -1.60
N GLY A 83 1.59 3.61 -2.28
CA GLY A 83 2.31 2.34 -2.17
C GLY A 83 3.74 2.42 -2.72
N ALA A 84 3.98 3.25 -3.74
CA ALA A 84 5.34 3.52 -4.22
C ALA A 84 6.15 4.33 -3.19
N LEU A 85 5.55 5.31 -2.53
CA LEU A 85 6.19 6.09 -1.45
C LEU A 85 6.64 5.18 -0.30
N ILE A 86 5.71 4.43 0.26
CA ILE A 86 6.00 3.53 1.39
C ILE A 86 6.99 2.44 0.99
N GLY A 87 6.76 1.86 -0.20
CA GLY A 87 7.64 0.83 -0.76
C GLY A 87 9.08 1.31 -1.00
N ALA A 88 9.27 2.54 -1.49
CA ALA A 88 10.59 3.14 -1.69
C ALA A 88 11.36 3.32 -0.39
N GLY A 89 10.70 3.84 0.66
CA GLY A 89 11.32 3.98 1.97
C GLY A 89 11.75 2.64 2.56
N TYR A 90 10.87 1.63 2.48
CA TYR A 90 11.20 0.29 2.94
C TYR A 90 12.32 -0.35 2.11
N ALA A 91 12.28 -0.18 0.79
CA ALA A 91 13.34 -0.64 -0.12
C ALA A 91 14.67 0.05 0.12
N ALA A 92 14.65 1.32 0.52
CA ALA A 92 15.82 2.08 0.94
C ALA A 92 16.36 1.68 2.33
N GLY A 93 15.70 0.75 3.03
CA GLY A 93 16.15 0.17 4.30
C GLY A 93 15.54 0.82 5.55
N LEU A 94 14.52 1.67 5.43
CA LEU A 94 13.81 2.21 6.58
C LEU A 94 12.91 1.13 7.21
N PRO A 95 12.99 0.89 8.54
CA PRO A 95 12.06 0.01 9.24
C PRO A 95 10.63 0.57 9.22
N ALA A 96 9.63 -0.30 9.39
CA ALA A 96 8.23 0.11 9.44
C ALA A 96 7.94 1.20 10.50
N ALA A 97 8.62 1.15 11.65
CA ALA A 97 8.50 2.17 12.69
C ALA A 97 9.00 3.56 12.25
N ASP A 98 10.03 3.62 11.39
CA ASP A 98 10.54 4.87 10.86
C ASP A 98 9.61 5.43 9.77
N LEU A 99 9.03 4.54 8.95
CA LEU A 99 8.00 4.88 7.98
C LEU A 99 6.77 5.46 8.66
N GLU A 100 6.32 4.86 9.77
CA GLU A 100 5.20 5.37 10.59
C GLU A 100 5.49 6.79 11.08
N ARG A 101 6.66 7.01 11.70
CA ARG A 101 7.04 8.35 12.16
C ARG A 101 7.09 9.38 11.03
N PHE A 102 7.56 8.95 9.87
CA PHE A 102 7.61 9.82 8.69
C PHE A 102 6.21 10.20 8.21
N VAL A 103 5.33 9.24 7.94
CA VAL A 103 4.01 9.54 7.36
C VAL A 103 3.07 10.26 8.33
N VAL A 104 3.20 9.99 9.64
CA VAL A 104 2.45 10.69 10.69
C VAL A 104 2.97 12.10 10.90
N GLY A 105 4.29 12.33 10.69
CA GLY A 105 4.93 13.63 10.83
C GLY A 105 4.74 14.59 9.66
N ILE A 106 4.17 14.13 8.53
CA ILE A 106 3.91 14.99 7.36
C ILE A 106 2.76 15.94 7.65
N ASP A 107 2.98 17.23 7.40
CA ASP A 107 1.90 18.21 7.28
C ASP A 107 1.23 18.04 5.91
N TRP A 108 0.27 17.12 5.85
CA TRP A 108 -0.42 16.77 4.61
C TRP A 108 -1.19 17.93 4.01
N ASP A 109 -1.75 18.82 4.84
CA ASP A 109 -2.46 20.00 4.35
C ASP A 109 -1.50 20.97 3.64
N ALA A 110 -0.29 21.11 4.14
CA ALA A 110 0.76 21.89 3.48
C ALA A 110 1.27 21.24 2.18
N VAL A 111 1.30 19.90 2.12
CA VAL A 111 1.82 19.15 0.97
C VAL A 111 0.80 19.03 -0.16
N VAL A 112 -0.48 18.73 0.17
CA VAL A 112 -1.54 18.45 -0.81
C VAL A 112 -2.41 19.68 -1.06
N GLY A 113 -2.64 20.51 -0.05
CA GLY A 113 -3.53 21.67 -0.12
C GLY A 113 -2.99 22.87 -0.90
N GLY A 114 -1.79 22.79 -1.49
CA GLY A 114 -1.19 23.90 -2.24
C GLY A 114 -0.78 25.11 -1.40
N ALA A 115 -1.13 25.12 -0.13
CA ALA A 115 -0.74 26.15 0.83
C ALA A 115 0.67 25.91 1.38
N GLY A 116 1.64 25.65 0.49
CA GLY A 116 3.05 25.70 0.89
C GLY A 116 3.28 27.00 1.63
N ARG A 117 3.89 26.94 2.83
CA ARG A 117 4.27 28.13 3.60
C ARG A 117 4.77 29.20 2.66
N ARG A 118 3.97 30.25 2.49
CA ARG A 118 4.36 31.52 1.87
C ARG A 118 4.73 32.52 2.98
N PRO A 119 5.85 32.32 3.71
CA PRO A 119 6.23 33.23 4.79
C PRO A 119 6.66 34.61 4.29
N GLN A 120 6.96 34.75 3.00
CA GLN A 120 7.71 35.91 2.47
C GLN A 120 7.00 36.68 1.36
N GLU A 121 5.74 36.36 1.05
CA GLU A 121 5.02 37.20 0.08
C GLU A 121 4.54 38.52 0.74
N PRO A 122 4.71 39.66 0.03
CA PRO A 122 4.20 40.96 0.50
C PRO A 122 2.70 40.93 0.79
N ILE A 123 2.28 41.61 1.86
CA ILE A 123 0.88 41.67 2.33
C ILE A 123 -0.10 42.08 1.22
N GLU A 124 0.37 42.90 0.26
CA GLU A 124 -0.43 43.37 -0.88
C GLU A 124 -0.76 42.24 -1.86
N GLN A 125 0.18 41.31 -2.10
CA GLN A 125 -0.04 40.18 -2.96
C GLN A 125 -1.01 39.18 -2.32
N LYS A 126 -0.93 38.97 -0.99
CA LYS A 126 -1.90 38.19 -0.21
C LYS A 126 -3.32 38.78 -0.26
N ARG A 127 -3.45 40.14 -0.26
CA ARG A 127 -4.74 40.79 -0.36
C ARG A 127 -5.38 40.68 -1.75
N LEU A 128 -4.59 40.72 -2.81
CA LEU A 128 -5.06 40.50 -4.18
C LEU A 128 -5.56 39.07 -4.40
N GLN A 129 -4.89 38.09 -3.81
CA GLN A 129 -5.29 36.66 -3.87
C GLN A 129 -6.53 36.35 -3.03
N MET A 130 -6.73 37.02 -1.88
CA MET A 130 -7.98 36.92 -1.10
C MET A 130 -9.19 37.55 -1.82
N ALA A 131 -8.95 38.50 -2.73
CA ALA A 131 -10.01 39.12 -3.52
C ALA A 131 -10.42 38.32 -4.76
N ALA A 132 -9.53 37.43 -5.24
CA ALA A 132 -9.83 36.47 -6.29
C ALA A 132 -10.30 35.16 -5.64
N SER A 133 -11.59 34.88 -5.70
CA SER A 133 -12.21 33.67 -5.13
C SER A 133 -11.83 32.35 -5.84
N THR A 134 -10.75 32.32 -6.63
CA THR A 134 -10.20 31.14 -7.29
C THR A 134 -8.68 31.25 -7.36
N ASP A 135 -7.96 30.34 -6.72
CA ASP A 135 -6.50 30.17 -6.83
C ASP A 135 -6.06 29.65 -8.23
N LEU A 136 -6.83 29.95 -9.27
CA LEU A 136 -6.49 29.52 -10.64
C LEU A 136 -5.51 30.56 -11.23
N GLU A 137 -4.21 30.27 -11.13
CA GLU A 137 -3.19 31.02 -11.87
C GLU A 137 -3.32 30.69 -13.36
N LEU A 138 -3.74 31.68 -14.16
CA LEU A 138 -3.80 31.58 -15.62
C LEU A 138 -2.49 32.10 -16.20
N GLY A 139 -1.73 31.23 -16.87
CA GLY A 139 -0.54 31.61 -17.63
C GLY A 139 -0.87 31.92 -19.10
N LEU A 140 -0.05 32.74 -19.74
CA LEU A 140 -0.08 32.94 -21.19
C LEU A 140 1.17 32.34 -21.80
N GLN A 141 0.99 31.27 -22.61
CA GLN A 141 2.09 30.62 -23.32
C GLN A 141 1.76 30.54 -24.82
N HIS A 142 2.62 31.13 -25.65
CA HIS A 142 2.42 31.21 -27.12
C HIS A 142 1.06 31.74 -27.57
N GLY A 143 0.49 32.68 -26.80
CA GLY A 143 -0.81 33.31 -27.13
C GLY A 143 -2.05 32.49 -26.67
N HIS A 144 -1.85 31.39 -25.99
CA HIS A 144 -2.92 30.59 -25.37
C HIS A 144 -2.95 30.77 -23.85
N ILE A 145 -4.15 30.82 -23.29
CA ILE A 145 -4.34 30.75 -21.84
C ILE A 145 -4.05 29.32 -21.41
N VAL A 146 -3.07 29.15 -20.53
CA VAL A 146 -2.71 27.85 -19.96
C VAL A 146 -3.03 27.85 -18.47
N THR A 147 -3.61 26.78 -18.00
CA THR A 147 -3.78 26.49 -16.58
C THR A 147 -2.56 25.74 -16.06
N PRO A 148 -2.19 25.88 -14.77
CA PRO A 148 -1.16 25.05 -14.15
C PRO A 148 -1.47 23.56 -14.32
N GLY A 149 -0.44 22.74 -14.50
CA GLY A 149 -0.59 21.28 -14.64
C GLY A 149 -1.08 20.56 -13.35
N GLY A 150 -1.22 21.29 -12.24
CA GLY A 150 -1.74 20.83 -10.96
C GLY A 150 -2.06 22.02 -10.05
N LEU A 151 -2.97 21.82 -9.11
CA LEU A 151 -3.41 22.86 -8.16
C LEU A 151 -2.42 23.05 -7.00
N SER A 152 -1.57 22.06 -6.74
CA SER A 152 -0.62 22.08 -5.61
C SER A 152 0.77 22.53 -6.04
N ASN A 153 1.43 23.34 -5.20
CA ASN A 153 2.84 23.66 -5.35
C ASN A 153 3.68 22.41 -5.06
N THR A 154 4.38 21.89 -6.08
CA THR A 154 5.11 20.62 -5.99
C THR A 154 6.46 20.72 -5.29
N SER A 155 7.00 21.94 -5.04
CA SER A 155 8.33 22.09 -4.43
C SER A 155 8.43 21.50 -3.02
N GLY A 156 7.37 21.64 -2.21
CA GLY A 156 7.33 21.10 -0.86
C GLY A 156 7.37 19.57 -0.82
N ILE A 157 6.63 18.91 -1.73
CA ILE A 157 6.64 17.45 -1.82
C ILE A 157 7.97 16.95 -2.38
N ASP A 158 8.57 17.63 -3.35
CA ASP A 158 9.86 17.23 -3.93
C ASP A 158 10.98 17.26 -2.88
N ASP A 159 11.05 18.30 -2.03
CA ASP A 159 12.03 18.41 -0.95
C ASP A 159 11.78 17.37 0.16
N LEU A 160 10.50 17.11 0.48
CA LEU A 160 10.10 16.06 1.41
C LEU A 160 10.58 14.70 0.93
N LEU A 161 10.30 14.34 -0.33
CA LEU A 161 10.68 13.05 -0.91
C LEU A 161 12.21 12.87 -0.98
N ARG A 162 12.96 13.93 -1.34
CA ARG A 162 14.43 13.92 -1.33
C ARG A 162 15.00 13.69 0.07
N THR A 163 14.41 14.32 1.08
CA THR A 163 14.82 14.14 2.48
C THR A 163 14.48 12.71 2.95
N TYR A 164 13.32 12.21 2.59
CA TYR A 164 12.85 10.87 2.96
C TYR A 164 13.79 9.75 2.51
N VAL A 165 14.29 9.82 1.27
CA VAL A 165 15.20 8.81 0.72
C VAL A 165 16.65 9.30 0.61
N ALA A 166 17.04 10.29 1.42
CA ALA A 166 18.38 10.93 1.32
C ALA A 166 19.53 9.92 1.33
N LYS A 167 19.44 8.86 2.14
CA LYS A 167 20.45 7.81 2.25
C LYS A 167 20.56 6.93 1.00
N ALA A 168 19.49 6.81 0.22
CA ALA A 168 19.45 6.06 -1.04
C ALA A 168 19.70 6.93 -2.28
N ARG A 169 19.90 8.25 -2.13
CA ARG A 169 20.03 9.22 -3.22
C ARG A 169 21.11 8.89 -4.26
N ALA A 170 22.19 8.25 -3.83
CA ALA A 170 23.29 7.87 -4.72
C ALA A 170 23.01 6.58 -5.53
N VAL A 171 21.91 5.88 -5.26
CA VAL A 171 21.58 4.60 -5.90
C VAL A 171 20.71 4.87 -7.12
N ALA A 172 21.34 4.94 -8.28
CA ALA A 172 20.63 5.19 -9.54
C ALA A 172 19.97 3.94 -10.15
N ASP A 173 20.41 2.74 -9.82
CA ASP A 173 19.80 1.47 -10.25
C ASP A 173 19.04 0.88 -9.07
N PHE A 174 17.69 0.81 -9.17
CA PHE A 174 16.85 0.37 -8.05
C PHE A 174 16.96 -1.14 -7.77
N ASN A 175 17.64 -1.92 -8.62
CA ASN A 175 18.05 -3.29 -8.27
C ASN A 175 19.16 -3.31 -7.20
N ARG A 176 19.87 -2.21 -7.02
CA ARG A 176 20.96 -2.07 -6.05
C ARG A 176 20.54 -1.42 -4.73
N LEU A 177 19.27 -1.07 -4.59
CA LEU A 177 18.71 -0.73 -3.29
C LEU A 177 18.82 -1.94 -2.33
N PRO A 178 18.79 -1.73 -1.02
CA PRO A 178 18.77 -2.82 -0.04
C PRO A 178 17.72 -3.90 -0.36
N ILE A 179 16.56 -3.50 -0.87
CA ILE A 179 15.56 -4.38 -1.47
C ILE A 179 15.26 -3.84 -2.88
N PRO A 180 15.38 -4.66 -3.95
CA PRO A 180 15.02 -4.26 -5.32
C PRO A 180 13.62 -3.66 -5.41
N TYR A 181 13.50 -2.54 -6.12
CA TYR A 181 12.28 -1.74 -6.09
C TYR A 181 11.82 -1.31 -7.49
N ARG A 182 10.49 -1.22 -7.65
CA ARG A 182 9.82 -0.67 -8.83
C ARG A 182 8.69 0.28 -8.40
N ALA A 183 8.68 1.47 -8.99
CA ALA A 183 7.49 2.34 -8.99
C ALA A 183 6.78 2.26 -10.35
N VAL A 184 5.47 2.42 -10.33
CA VAL A 184 4.67 2.44 -11.56
C VAL A 184 4.14 3.84 -11.80
N ALA A 185 4.24 4.31 -13.05
CA ALA A 185 3.68 5.57 -13.52
C ALA A 185 2.90 5.36 -14.82
N THR A 186 2.07 6.32 -15.19
CA THR A 186 1.35 6.37 -16.47
C THR A 186 2.02 7.39 -17.39
N ASP A 187 2.38 6.99 -18.59
CA ASP A 187 2.77 7.93 -19.65
C ASP A 187 1.53 8.53 -20.31
N MET A 188 1.30 9.81 -20.13
CA MET A 188 0.12 10.52 -20.66
C MET A 188 0.15 10.70 -22.18
N VAL A 189 1.32 10.52 -22.82
CA VAL A 189 1.43 10.60 -24.28
C VAL A 189 0.86 9.34 -24.93
N THR A 190 1.14 8.17 -24.34
CA THR A 190 0.78 6.88 -24.92
C THR A 190 -0.35 6.16 -24.19
N GLY A 191 -0.70 6.60 -22.97
CA GLY A 191 -1.63 5.92 -22.06
C GLY A 191 -1.09 4.58 -21.53
N LYS A 192 0.22 4.34 -21.60
CA LYS A 192 0.82 3.07 -21.20
C LYS A 192 1.50 3.17 -19.84
N MET A 193 1.61 2.00 -19.20
CA MET A 193 2.40 1.84 -17.99
C MET A 193 3.89 2.08 -18.25
N VAL A 194 4.53 2.81 -17.35
CA VAL A 194 5.99 2.96 -17.27
C VAL A 194 6.45 2.41 -15.94
N VAL A 195 7.35 1.42 -15.98
CA VAL A 195 7.98 0.88 -14.78
C VAL A 195 9.28 1.63 -14.54
N LEU A 196 9.37 2.29 -13.40
CA LEU A 196 10.52 3.08 -12.99
C LEU A 196 11.44 2.19 -12.15
N ASP A 197 12.58 1.81 -12.72
CA ASP A 197 13.57 0.90 -12.16
C ASP A 197 14.95 1.52 -11.93
N ARG A 198 15.10 2.80 -12.30
CA ARG A 198 16.36 3.54 -12.24
C ARG A 198 16.12 5.05 -12.17
N GLY A 199 17.21 5.81 -11.98
CA GLY A 199 17.22 7.26 -11.97
C GLY A 199 17.19 7.83 -10.55
N ASP A 200 16.63 9.01 -10.36
CA ASP A 200 16.45 9.61 -9.03
C ASP A 200 15.22 9.01 -8.34
N LEU A 201 15.44 8.38 -7.18
CA LEU A 201 14.38 7.67 -6.45
C LEU A 201 13.25 8.60 -6.00
N ALA A 202 13.58 9.83 -5.59
CA ALA A 202 12.59 10.83 -5.19
C ALA A 202 11.71 11.24 -6.38
N THR A 203 12.33 11.43 -7.55
CA THR A 203 11.62 11.74 -8.79
C THR A 203 10.74 10.58 -9.25
N ALA A 204 11.20 9.33 -9.09
CA ALA A 204 10.39 8.15 -9.42
C ALA A 204 9.14 8.04 -8.54
N MET A 205 9.28 8.26 -7.22
CA MET A 205 8.14 8.34 -6.30
C MET A 205 7.19 9.47 -6.70
N ARG A 206 7.76 10.66 -6.98
CA ARG A 206 7.00 11.85 -7.38
C ARG A 206 6.18 11.60 -8.66
N ALA A 207 6.76 10.91 -9.65
CA ALA A 207 6.07 10.54 -10.88
C ALA A 207 4.91 9.57 -10.61
N SER A 208 5.15 8.55 -9.78
CA SER A 208 4.14 7.57 -9.41
C SER A 208 2.96 8.17 -8.62
N MET A 209 3.19 9.30 -7.94
CA MET A 209 2.20 10.03 -7.12
C MET A 209 1.59 11.24 -7.81
N ALA A 210 1.91 11.50 -9.08
CA ALA A 210 1.45 12.68 -9.82
C ALA A 210 -0.02 12.55 -10.23
N ILE A 211 -0.94 12.61 -9.26
CA ILE A 211 -2.39 12.53 -9.49
C ILE A 211 -2.82 13.70 -10.39
N PRO A 212 -3.43 13.43 -11.57
CA PRO A 212 -3.90 14.48 -12.46
C PRO A 212 -4.88 15.42 -11.79
N GLY A 213 -4.66 16.72 -11.97
CA GLY A 213 -5.45 17.77 -11.31
C GLY A 213 -4.95 18.15 -9.92
N ALA A 214 -4.35 17.24 -9.16
CA ALA A 214 -3.77 17.56 -7.85
C ALA A 214 -2.29 17.99 -7.98
N PHE A 215 -1.49 17.21 -8.68
CA PHE A 215 -0.05 17.45 -8.83
C PHE A 215 0.34 17.61 -10.30
N SER A 216 1.35 18.45 -10.56
CA SER A 216 1.93 18.58 -11.89
C SER A 216 2.56 17.28 -12.35
N PRO A 217 2.43 16.90 -13.64
CA PRO A 217 3.09 15.73 -14.19
C PRO A 217 4.61 15.85 -14.09
N VAL A 218 5.31 14.72 -14.13
CA VAL A 218 6.76 14.67 -14.14
C VAL A 218 7.24 14.40 -15.57
N VAL A 219 8.08 15.30 -16.09
CA VAL A 219 8.77 15.07 -17.37
C VAL A 219 10.00 14.21 -17.09
N TRP A 220 10.04 13.02 -17.69
CA TRP A 220 11.13 12.07 -17.56
C TRP A 220 11.56 11.58 -18.94
N ASP A 221 12.68 12.06 -19.41
CA ASP A 221 13.13 11.85 -20.80
C ASP A 221 12.05 12.30 -21.81
N LYS A 222 11.50 11.35 -22.53
CA LYS A 222 10.44 11.57 -23.53
C LYS A 222 9.01 11.40 -22.96
N PHE A 223 8.88 11.00 -21.69
CA PHE A 223 7.60 10.68 -21.08
C PHE A 223 7.04 11.87 -20.31
N ILE A 224 5.72 12.00 -20.32
CA ILE A 224 4.97 12.87 -19.42
C ILE A 224 4.26 11.96 -18.44
N LEU A 225 4.83 11.81 -17.25
CA LEU A 225 4.41 10.83 -16.26
C LEU A 225 3.41 11.42 -15.27
N THR A 226 2.37 10.65 -15.02
CA THR A 226 1.37 10.87 -13.98
C THR A 226 1.21 9.61 -13.13
N ASP A 227 0.32 9.68 -12.12
CA ASP A 227 0.05 8.58 -11.19
C ASP A 227 -0.17 7.25 -11.92
N GLY A 228 0.48 6.22 -11.42
CA GLY A 228 0.44 4.88 -12.03
C GLY A 228 -0.90 4.17 -11.87
N GLY A 229 -1.74 4.60 -10.92
CA GLY A 229 -3.02 3.98 -10.62
C GLY A 229 -3.94 3.90 -11.84
N GLN A 230 -3.87 4.88 -12.76
CA GLN A 230 -4.70 4.90 -13.95
C GLN A 230 -4.54 3.64 -14.83
N VAL A 231 -3.37 3.02 -14.84
CA VAL A 231 -3.06 1.87 -15.69
C VAL A 231 -2.70 0.61 -14.90
N ARG A 232 -2.15 0.76 -13.68
CA ARG A 232 -1.70 -0.36 -12.85
C ARG A 232 -1.67 0.02 -11.37
N ASN A 233 -2.83 -0.03 -10.71
CA ASN A 233 -2.91 0.35 -9.30
C ASN A 233 -2.32 -0.71 -8.37
N ILE A 234 -2.44 -1.99 -8.71
CA ILE A 234 -1.84 -3.13 -8.00
C ILE A 234 -0.84 -3.83 -8.91
N PRO A 235 0.47 -3.55 -8.84
CA PRO A 235 1.46 -4.00 -9.82
C PRO A 235 1.97 -5.44 -9.54
N VAL A 236 1.07 -6.45 -9.56
CA VAL A 236 1.42 -7.87 -9.36
C VAL A 236 2.37 -8.37 -10.44
N ASP A 237 2.05 -8.08 -11.70
CA ASP A 237 2.86 -8.45 -12.85
C ASP A 237 4.28 -7.86 -12.78
N VAL A 238 4.41 -6.63 -12.29
CA VAL A 238 5.72 -5.96 -12.12
C VAL A 238 6.54 -6.67 -11.04
N ALA A 239 5.96 -7.04 -9.90
CA ALA A 239 6.65 -7.79 -8.85
C ALA A 239 7.10 -9.17 -9.36
N ARG A 240 6.25 -9.87 -10.11
CA ARG A 240 6.57 -11.16 -10.73
C ARG A 240 7.76 -11.04 -11.69
N GLN A 241 7.75 -10.03 -12.55
CA GLN A 241 8.84 -9.78 -13.51
C GLN A 241 10.14 -9.36 -12.81
N THR A 242 10.04 -8.73 -11.63
CA THR A 242 11.22 -8.26 -10.88
C THR A 242 11.93 -9.41 -10.17
N CYS A 243 11.21 -10.19 -9.36
CA CYS A 243 11.84 -11.25 -8.58
C CYS A 243 10.88 -12.32 -8.06
N ALA A 244 9.58 -12.05 -7.96
CA ALA A 244 8.69 -12.79 -7.07
C ALA A 244 8.31 -14.18 -7.58
N ASP A 245 8.58 -15.21 -6.76
CA ASP A 245 8.01 -16.55 -6.91
C ASP A 245 6.63 -16.62 -6.22
N VAL A 246 6.44 -15.79 -5.19
CA VAL A 246 5.21 -15.58 -4.41
C VAL A 246 5.04 -14.09 -4.20
N VAL A 247 3.81 -13.59 -4.27
CA VAL A 247 3.51 -12.20 -3.94
C VAL A 247 2.68 -12.08 -2.67
N ILE A 248 3.00 -11.06 -1.87
CA ILE A 248 2.14 -10.56 -0.81
C ILE A 248 1.57 -9.24 -1.32
N VAL A 249 0.26 -9.18 -1.53
CA VAL A 249 -0.43 -8.04 -2.11
C VAL A 249 -1.22 -7.31 -1.03
N VAL A 250 -0.98 -6.02 -0.89
CA VAL A 250 -1.76 -5.15 -0.02
C VAL A 250 -2.75 -4.36 -0.86
N ASN A 251 -4.01 -4.71 -0.73
CA ASN A 251 -5.15 -4.10 -1.42
C ASN A 251 -5.94 -3.20 -0.46
N LEU A 252 -6.26 -1.99 -0.88
CA LEU A 252 -6.96 -0.98 -0.08
C LEU A 252 -8.44 -0.93 -0.50
N VAL A 253 -9.29 -1.68 0.19
CA VAL A 253 -10.68 -1.90 -0.20
C VAL A 253 -11.56 -0.72 0.21
N GLU A 254 -12.19 -0.10 -0.78
CA GLU A 254 -13.22 0.92 -0.55
C GLU A 254 -14.61 0.28 -0.44
N PRO A 255 -15.47 0.83 0.41
CA PRO A 255 -16.88 0.44 0.42
C PRO A 255 -17.59 0.91 -0.86
N GLU A 256 -18.73 0.30 -1.14
CA GLU A 256 -19.59 0.78 -2.22
C GLU A 256 -19.98 2.25 -2.00
N THR A 257 -19.96 3.03 -3.08
CA THR A 257 -20.35 4.44 -3.01
C THR A 257 -21.88 4.54 -2.94
N PRO A 258 -22.44 5.11 -1.86
CA PRO A 258 -23.89 5.25 -1.73
C PRO A 258 -24.47 6.14 -2.85
N PRO A 259 -25.67 5.83 -3.38
CA PRO A 259 -26.27 6.57 -4.49
C PRO A 259 -26.41 8.08 -4.22
N GLU A 260 -26.64 8.47 -2.97
CA GLU A 260 -26.77 9.88 -2.55
C GLU A 260 -25.47 10.68 -2.70
N LYS A 261 -24.33 10.01 -2.79
CA LYS A 261 -23.02 10.64 -3.09
C LYS A 261 -22.72 10.71 -4.58
N LEU A 262 -23.65 10.37 -5.45
CA LEU A 262 -23.46 10.35 -6.91
C LEU A 262 -24.39 11.35 -7.64
N VAL A 263 -24.68 12.48 -7.00
CA VAL A 263 -25.64 13.47 -7.51
C VAL A 263 -24.98 14.56 -8.34
N GLN A 264 -23.72 14.90 -8.04
CA GLN A 264 -23.01 15.98 -8.71
C GLN A 264 -22.07 15.46 -9.81
N SER A 265 -21.90 16.22 -10.89
CA SER A 265 -21.02 15.86 -12.00
C SER A 265 -19.58 15.60 -11.58
N THR A 266 -19.06 16.37 -10.61
CA THR A 266 -17.73 16.18 -10.03
C THR A 266 -17.59 14.86 -9.28
N GLN A 267 -18.63 14.46 -8.55
CA GLN A 267 -18.67 13.17 -7.83
C GLN A 267 -18.74 12.00 -8.82
N LEU A 268 -19.54 12.12 -9.89
CA LEU A 268 -19.60 11.11 -10.95
C LEU A 268 -18.28 10.97 -11.69
N LEU A 269 -17.58 12.10 -11.95
CA LEU A 269 -16.25 12.06 -12.59
C LEU A 269 -15.23 11.36 -11.68
N ALA A 270 -15.18 11.69 -10.39
CA ALA A 270 -14.31 11.03 -9.44
C ALA A 270 -14.63 9.53 -9.37
N ARG A 271 -15.91 9.16 -9.26
CA ARG A 271 -16.32 7.75 -9.25
C ARG A 271 -15.95 7.00 -10.54
N SER A 272 -16.01 7.68 -11.70
CA SER A 272 -15.59 7.07 -12.96
C SER A 272 -14.10 6.71 -12.95
N MET A 273 -13.26 7.54 -12.33
CA MET A 273 -11.85 7.22 -12.12
C MET A 273 -11.67 6.02 -11.17
N ASP A 274 -12.40 5.98 -10.06
CA ASP A 274 -12.35 4.84 -9.13
C ASP A 274 -12.78 3.54 -9.80
N VAL A 275 -13.82 3.57 -10.64
CA VAL A 275 -14.26 2.39 -11.41
C VAL A 275 -13.18 1.90 -12.37
N MET A 276 -12.45 2.81 -13.01
CA MET A 276 -11.32 2.45 -13.89
C MET A 276 -10.15 1.86 -13.09
N LEU A 277 -9.84 2.43 -11.93
CA LEU A 277 -8.83 1.90 -11.00
C LEU A 277 -9.22 0.48 -10.58
N GLN A 278 -10.43 0.28 -10.11
CA GLN A 278 -10.94 -1.01 -9.68
C GLN A 278 -10.88 -2.07 -10.78
N ALA A 279 -11.25 -1.71 -12.01
CA ALA A 279 -11.20 -2.64 -13.15
C ALA A 279 -9.76 -3.14 -13.43
N ASN A 280 -8.75 -2.28 -13.31
CA ASN A 280 -7.37 -2.71 -13.49
C ASN A 280 -6.83 -3.48 -12.27
N GLU A 281 -7.31 -3.21 -11.05
CA GLU A 281 -7.00 -3.97 -9.84
C GLU A 281 -7.52 -5.41 -9.95
N ASP A 282 -8.79 -5.58 -10.33
CA ASP A 282 -9.43 -6.88 -10.48
C ASP A 282 -8.68 -7.79 -11.45
N VAL A 283 -8.19 -7.25 -12.57
CA VAL A 283 -7.35 -7.99 -13.53
C VAL A 283 -6.08 -8.52 -12.86
N GLN A 284 -5.44 -7.74 -12.00
CA GLN A 284 -4.21 -8.16 -11.32
C GLN A 284 -4.50 -9.14 -10.17
N LEU A 285 -5.54 -8.87 -9.39
CA LEU A 285 -5.95 -9.75 -8.30
C LEU A 285 -6.39 -11.14 -8.82
N ALA A 286 -7.00 -11.21 -10.00
CA ALA A 286 -7.37 -12.47 -10.65
C ALA A 286 -6.16 -13.33 -11.05
N THR A 287 -4.94 -12.79 -11.08
CA THR A 287 -3.70 -13.55 -11.38
C THR A 287 -3.09 -14.22 -10.14
N LEU A 288 -3.64 -13.97 -8.96
CA LEU A 288 -3.14 -14.56 -7.72
C LEU A 288 -3.45 -16.04 -7.65
N THR A 289 -2.54 -16.78 -7.04
CA THR A 289 -2.62 -18.24 -6.83
C THR A 289 -2.79 -18.55 -5.34
N GLU A 290 -3.05 -19.78 -5.00
CA GLU A 290 -3.14 -20.26 -3.58
C GLU A 290 -1.83 -20.07 -2.80
N ARG A 291 -0.70 -19.90 -3.49
CA ARG A 291 0.58 -19.61 -2.86
C ARG A 291 0.74 -18.13 -2.48
N ASP A 292 0.01 -17.25 -3.12
CA ASP A 292 0.08 -15.82 -2.86
C ASP A 292 -0.73 -15.45 -1.61
N VAL A 293 -0.40 -14.30 -1.03
CA VAL A 293 -1.15 -13.78 0.11
C VAL A 293 -1.78 -12.45 -0.29
N ARG A 294 -3.10 -12.39 -0.25
CA ARG A 294 -3.85 -11.16 -0.44
C ARG A 294 -4.27 -10.60 0.92
N ILE A 295 -3.89 -9.36 1.18
CA ILE A 295 -4.26 -8.62 2.39
C ILE A 295 -5.22 -7.52 1.95
N ASP A 296 -6.52 -7.75 2.12
CA ASP A 296 -7.56 -6.75 1.89
C ASP A 296 -7.72 -5.90 3.14
N VAL A 297 -7.42 -4.61 3.03
CA VAL A 297 -7.53 -3.66 4.13
C VAL A 297 -8.83 -2.85 3.95
N PRO A 298 -9.87 -3.09 4.75
CA PRO A 298 -11.11 -2.34 4.66
C PRO A 298 -10.89 -0.91 5.18
N MET A 299 -11.12 0.10 4.32
CA MET A 299 -10.86 1.51 4.64
C MET A 299 -12.03 2.21 5.33
N GLY A 300 -13.20 1.56 5.47
CA GLY A 300 -14.37 2.19 6.03
C GLY A 300 -14.78 3.44 5.25
N ASP A 301 -14.88 4.57 5.94
CA ASP A 301 -15.25 5.86 5.36
C ASP A 301 -14.05 6.74 4.97
N ILE A 302 -12.81 6.22 5.09
CA ILE A 302 -11.60 6.97 4.74
C ILE A 302 -11.40 6.98 3.23
N GLY A 303 -11.50 8.15 2.64
CA GLY A 303 -11.32 8.36 1.20
C GLY A 303 -9.87 8.62 0.80
N THR A 304 -9.62 8.58 -0.51
CA THR A 304 -8.30 8.80 -1.11
C THR A 304 -7.70 10.18 -0.77
N ALA A 305 -8.55 11.20 -0.58
CA ALA A 305 -8.12 12.58 -0.30
C ALA A 305 -8.07 12.95 1.19
N ASP A 306 -8.42 12.03 2.10
CA ASP A 306 -8.52 12.29 3.55
C ASP A 306 -7.15 12.24 4.24
N PHE A 307 -6.17 12.97 3.72
CA PHE A 307 -4.78 12.93 4.19
C PHE A 307 -4.59 13.20 5.70
N PRO A 308 -5.36 14.09 6.37
CA PRO A 308 -5.27 14.23 7.83
C PRO A 308 -5.57 12.94 8.59
N ARG A 309 -6.28 12.00 7.96
CA ARG A 309 -6.65 10.69 8.55
C ARG A 309 -5.66 9.56 8.25
N VAL A 310 -4.53 9.84 7.61
CA VAL A 310 -3.46 8.85 7.35
C VAL A 310 -3.08 8.05 8.62
N PRO A 311 -2.92 8.66 9.81
CA PRO A 311 -2.60 7.90 11.02
C PRO A 311 -3.66 6.86 11.40
N GLU A 312 -4.94 7.09 11.07
CA GLU A 312 -6.04 6.17 11.37
C GLU A 312 -5.97 4.89 10.51
N THR A 313 -5.33 4.94 9.34
CA THR A 313 -5.24 3.80 8.43
C THR A 313 -4.21 2.77 8.85
N ILE A 314 -3.19 3.16 9.61
CA ILE A 314 -2.09 2.27 10.05
C ILE A 314 -2.63 1.07 10.85
N PRO A 315 -3.44 1.26 11.91
CA PRO A 315 -4.01 0.14 12.66
C PRO A 315 -4.96 -0.74 11.81
N LEU A 316 -5.60 -0.18 10.77
CA LEU A 316 -6.41 -0.98 9.85
C LEU A 316 -5.53 -1.95 9.05
N GLY A 317 -4.35 -1.50 8.60
CA GLY A 317 -3.37 -2.36 7.94
C GLY A 317 -2.83 -3.46 8.85
N GLU A 318 -2.52 -3.15 10.11
CA GLU A 318 -2.11 -4.14 11.11
C GLU A 318 -3.20 -5.20 11.34
N ALA A 319 -4.45 -4.76 11.51
CA ALA A 319 -5.58 -5.66 11.73
C ALA A 319 -5.84 -6.58 10.54
N ALA A 320 -5.77 -6.05 9.31
CA ALA A 320 -5.95 -6.84 8.10
C ALA A 320 -4.85 -7.90 7.92
N ALA A 321 -3.58 -7.51 8.13
CA ALA A 321 -2.46 -8.45 8.05
C ALA A 321 -2.55 -9.52 9.16
N ARG A 322 -3.00 -9.16 10.37
CA ARG A 322 -3.27 -10.12 11.45
C ARG A 322 -4.36 -11.11 11.08
N GLY A 323 -5.38 -10.69 10.32
CA GLY A 323 -6.46 -11.54 9.83
C GLY A 323 -6.01 -12.66 8.87
N VAL A 324 -4.83 -12.51 8.26
CA VAL A 324 -4.25 -13.51 7.34
C VAL A 324 -2.93 -14.09 7.86
N VAL A 325 -2.67 -13.98 9.17
CA VAL A 325 -1.40 -14.38 9.78
C VAL A 325 -1.06 -15.85 9.49
N ASP A 326 -2.03 -16.75 9.47
CA ASP A 326 -1.84 -18.18 9.18
C ASP A 326 -1.30 -18.41 7.75
N GLN A 327 -1.62 -17.49 6.82
CA GLN A 327 -1.06 -17.54 5.48
C GLN A 327 0.36 -16.97 5.44
N LEU A 328 0.63 -15.91 6.22
CA LEU A 328 1.93 -15.24 6.28
C LEU A 328 3.00 -16.13 6.94
N VAL A 329 2.68 -16.81 8.05
CA VAL A 329 3.64 -17.61 8.79
C VAL A 329 4.27 -18.74 7.97
N ARG A 330 3.62 -19.16 6.87
CA ARG A 330 4.19 -20.14 5.92
C ARG A 330 5.51 -19.65 5.28
N TYR A 331 5.73 -18.33 5.28
CA TYR A 331 6.88 -17.67 4.69
C TYR A 331 7.81 -17.06 5.74
N SER A 332 7.54 -17.28 7.02
CA SER A 332 8.41 -16.85 8.12
C SER A 332 9.75 -17.58 8.08
N VAL A 333 10.80 -16.86 8.38
CA VAL A 333 12.14 -17.44 8.52
C VAL A 333 12.57 -17.51 9.99
N PRO A 334 13.56 -18.35 10.34
CA PRO A 334 14.11 -18.40 11.69
C PRO A 334 14.60 -17.01 12.15
N PRO A 335 14.52 -16.71 13.48
CA PRO A 335 14.93 -15.39 13.99
C PRO A 335 16.35 -14.99 13.60
N SER A 336 17.30 -15.91 13.64
CA SER A 336 18.71 -15.65 13.27
C SER A 336 18.86 -15.28 11.79
N GLU A 337 18.13 -15.94 10.90
CA GLU A 337 18.14 -15.68 9.47
C GLU A 337 17.50 -14.31 9.19
N TYR A 338 16.35 -14.01 9.82
CA TYR A 338 15.69 -12.72 9.70
C TYR A 338 16.58 -11.58 10.17
N MET A 339 17.23 -11.73 11.33
CA MET A 339 18.15 -10.73 11.87
C MET A 339 19.33 -10.45 10.93
N ALA A 340 19.91 -11.51 10.34
CA ALA A 340 20.98 -11.37 9.37
C ALA A 340 20.50 -10.64 8.10
N TRP A 341 19.30 -10.94 7.61
CA TRP A 341 18.69 -10.21 6.49
C TRP A 341 18.42 -8.76 6.85
N ARG A 342 17.80 -8.47 8.01
CA ARG A 342 17.55 -7.10 8.47
C ARG A 342 18.82 -6.27 8.57
N GLN A 343 19.91 -6.83 9.09
CA GLN A 343 21.22 -6.15 9.15
C GLN A 343 21.75 -5.76 7.76
N ARG A 344 21.50 -6.58 6.74
CA ARG A 344 21.90 -6.28 5.36
C ARG A 344 21.06 -5.19 4.72
N VAL A 345 19.74 -5.21 4.96
CA VAL A 345 18.78 -4.30 4.29
C VAL A 345 18.53 -3.01 5.06
N THR A 346 18.81 -2.94 6.37
CA THR A 346 18.61 -1.72 7.16
C THR A 346 19.82 -0.80 6.99
N VAL A 347 19.56 0.43 6.60
CA VAL A 347 20.58 1.47 6.56
C VAL A 347 20.95 1.85 7.98
N LYS A 348 22.23 1.73 8.35
CA LYS A 348 22.72 2.19 9.66
C LYS A 348 22.43 3.68 9.80
N GLN A 349 21.77 4.05 10.90
CA GLN A 349 21.64 5.44 11.31
C GLN A 349 23.00 5.83 11.90
N ASP A 350 23.81 6.56 11.13
CA ASP A 350 25.02 7.24 11.65
C ASP A 350 24.61 8.55 12.30
#